data_805d64192d5e4b010630899a8b8f1792
#
_entry.id   805d64192d5e4b010630899a8b8f1792
#
_cell.length_a   1.000
_cell.length_b   1.000
_cell.length_c   1.000
_cell.angle_alpha   90.00
_cell.angle_beta   90.00
_cell.angle_gamma   90.00
#
_symmetry.space_group_name_H-M   'P 1'
#
loop_
_entity.id
_entity.type
_entity.pdbx_description
1 polymer ?
#
loop_
_entity_poly.entity_id
_entity_poly.type
_entity_poly.pdbx_seq_one_letter_code
_entity_poly.pdbx_strand_id
1 'polypeptide(L)'
;MKVLILGHKGMLGSMVYQYFKDQNVDYITTDYRWPSKEFKNVVENFKGDVIINCIAITVPDKDKININFELPIYLDTNTSCKIVHPGTDNENEMGLYAASKSKASLWILNEGKNTKIIRSSIIGPELTPKPYLFEYIKKSKEISLSNYALWNGCTTLYWAKFCLDLLNNWDKFKKDTIIGSDCLSKVQLAYFIKDTFNLDIVVKPTQDKAFNRCLKQSNYSVPIQEQLIDLKNFIYIYNQNNTK
;
A
#
# COMPACT_ATOMS: atom_id res chain seq x y z
N MET A 1 17.21 4.73 -13.48
CA MET A 1 16.78 4.82 -12.05
C MET A 1 16.90 3.43 -11.47
N LYS A 2 17.67 3.28 -10.40
CA LYS A 2 17.84 2.03 -9.66
C LYS A 2 17.12 2.08 -8.32
N VAL A 3 16.29 1.09 -8.03
CA VAL A 3 15.35 1.10 -6.90
C VAL A 3 15.63 -0.05 -5.94
N LEU A 4 15.61 0.23 -4.62
CA LEU A 4 15.55 -0.80 -3.58
C LEU A 4 14.12 -0.93 -3.08
N ILE A 5 13.50 -2.10 -3.28
CA ILE A 5 12.14 -2.40 -2.81
C ILE A 5 12.23 -3.20 -1.52
N LEU A 6 11.86 -2.60 -0.40
CA LEU A 6 11.80 -3.23 0.90
C LEU A 6 10.41 -3.81 1.15
N GLY A 7 10.33 -5.06 1.64
CA GLY A 7 9.05 -5.74 1.91
C GLY A 7 8.36 -6.30 0.67
N HIS A 8 9.10 -6.67 -0.35
CA HIS A 8 8.61 -7.19 -1.63
C HIS A 8 7.76 -8.48 -1.56
N LYS A 9 7.71 -9.13 -0.40
CA LYS A 9 6.84 -10.31 -0.15
C LYS A 9 5.50 -9.95 0.53
N GLY A 10 5.29 -8.69 0.92
CA GLY A 10 4.02 -8.20 1.47
C GLY A 10 3.02 -7.82 0.38
N MET A 11 1.75 -7.55 0.78
CA MET A 11 0.66 -7.20 -0.15
C MET A 11 1.04 -6.04 -1.10
N LEU A 12 1.47 -4.90 -0.56
CA LEU A 12 1.87 -3.76 -1.37
C LEU A 12 3.18 -4.02 -2.10
N GLY A 13 4.19 -4.50 -1.37
CA GLY A 13 5.54 -4.68 -1.93
C GLY A 13 5.61 -5.69 -3.05
N SER A 14 4.80 -6.76 -3.02
CA SER A 14 4.75 -7.73 -4.11
C SER A 14 4.16 -7.12 -5.40
N MET A 15 3.14 -6.26 -5.28
CA MET A 15 2.57 -5.56 -6.43
C MET A 15 3.55 -4.52 -6.99
N VAL A 16 4.23 -3.75 -6.13
CA VAL A 16 5.28 -2.82 -6.57
C VAL A 16 6.39 -3.58 -7.30
N TYR A 17 6.85 -4.69 -6.74
CA TYR A 17 7.86 -5.54 -7.35
C TYR A 17 7.43 -6.04 -8.74
N GLN A 18 6.21 -6.61 -8.85
CA GLN A 18 5.70 -7.16 -10.11
C GLN A 18 5.52 -6.07 -11.17
N TYR A 19 4.93 -4.93 -10.78
CA TYR A 19 4.71 -3.81 -11.70
C TYR A 19 6.02 -3.20 -12.18
N PHE A 20 7.00 -2.98 -11.28
CA PHE A 20 8.29 -2.41 -11.65
C PHE A 20 9.10 -3.36 -12.55
N LYS A 21 8.99 -4.68 -12.32
CA LYS A 21 9.56 -5.69 -13.21
C LYS A 21 8.94 -5.61 -14.61
N ASP A 22 7.62 -5.50 -14.71
CA ASP A 22 6.89 -5.35 -15.97
C ASP A 22 7.29 -4.08 -16.73
N GLN A 23 7.54 -3.00 -16.00
CA GLN A 23 7.99 -1.71 -16.56
C GLN A 23 9.51 -1.64 -16.81
N ASN A 24 10.25 -2.74 -16.70
CA ASN A 24 11.71 -2.82 -16.88
C ASN A 24 12.49 -1.81 -16.02
N VAL A 25 12.02 -1.50 -14.82
CA VAL A 25 12.76 -0.68 -13.86
C VAL A 25 13.91 -1.52 -13.28
N ASP A 26 15.10 -0.96 -13.17
CA ASP A 26 16.23 -1.62 -12.48
C ASP A 26 15.95 -1.61 -10.97
N TYR A 27 15.81 -2.80 -10.38
CA TYR A 27 15.48 -2.94 -8.96
C TYR A 27 16.31 -4.03 -8.27
N ILE A 28 16.46 -3.87 -6.96
CA ILE A 28 16.91 -4.91 -6.05
C ILE A 28 15.93 -5.08 -4.90
N THR A 29 15.95 -6.22 -4.24
CA THR A 29 15.15 -6.55 -3.06
C THR A 29 16.04 -7.17 -1.98
N THR A 30 15.53 -7.30 -0.76
CA THR A 30 16.22 -8.02 0.31
C THR A 30 15.25 -8.85 1.15
N ASP A 31 15.69 -10.03 1.58
CA ASP A 31 14.96 -10.89 2.51
C ASP A 31 15.38 -10.66 3.97
N TYR A 32 16.43 -9.89 4.19
CA TYR A 32 16.83 -9.53 5.55
C TYR A 32 15.77 -8.70 6.24
N ARG A 33 15.64 -8.88 7.54
CA ARG A 33 14.60 -8.23 8.34
C ARG A 33 15.17 -7.11 9.20
N TRP A 34 14.45 -6.00 9.26
CA TRP A 34 14.73 -4.94 10.22
C TRP A 34 14.56 -5.47 11.68
N PRO A 35 15.45 -5.12 12.62
CA PRO A 35 16.62 -4.23 12.48
C PRO A 35 17.96 -4.99 12.36
N SER A 36 18.03 -6.13 11.66
CA SER A 36 19.25 -6.93 11.59
C SER A 36 20.43 -6.16 10.99
N LYS A 37 21.66 -6.59 11.32
CA LYS A 37 22.88 -6.00 10.78
C LYS A 37 22.93 -6.12 9.25
N GLU A 38 22.49 -7.26 8.73
CA GLU A 38 22.47 -7.53 7.29
C GLU A 38 21.49 -6.59 6.57
N PHE A 39 20.32 -6.33 7.16
CA PHE A 39 19.37 -5.37 6.61
C PHE A 39 19.97 -3.96 6.54
N LYS A 40 20.57 -3.50 7.64
CA LYS A 40 21.23 -2.19 7.72
C LYS A 40 22.35 -2.08 6.68
N ASN A 41 23.17 -3.12 6.57
CA ASN A 41 24.25 -3.17 5.59
C ASN A 41 23.76 -3.05 4.14
N VAL A 42 22.64 -3.71 3.80
CA VAL A 42 22.01 -3.56 2.46
C VAL A 42 21.59 -2.13 2.21
N VAL A 43 20.93 -1.50 3.18
CA VAL A 43 20.43 -0.12 3.06
C VAL A 43 21.57 0.90 2.96
N GLU A 44 22.56 0.82 3.84
CA GLU A 44 23.68 1.77 3.93
C GLU A 44 24.63 1.68 2.73
N ASN A 45 24.79 0.48 2.16
CA ASN A 45 25.62 0.26 0.98
C ASN A 45 24.86 0.36 -0.34
N PHE A 46 23.57 0.64 -0.33
CA PHE A 46 22.80 0.81 -1.54
C PHE A 46 23.24 2.06 -2.32
N LYS A 47 23.70 1.86 -3.55
CA LYS A 47 24.20 2.92 -4.46
C LYS A 47 23.21 3.17 -5.60
N GLY A 48 21.93 3.16 -5.30
CA GLY A 48 20.87 3.50 -6.25
C GLY A 48 20.21 4.83 -5.92
N ASP A 49 19.11 5.11 -6.61
CA ASP A 49 18.46 6.40 -6.59
C ASP A 49 17.33 6.48 -5.56
N VAL A 50 16.64 5.35 -5.34
CA VAL A 50 15.36 5.34 -4.62
C VAL A 50 15.23 4.11 -3.71
N ILE A 51 14.63 4.32 -2.54
CA ILE A 51 14.15 3.25 -1.64
C ILE A 51 12.64 3.33 -1.51
N ILE A 52 11.93 2.23 -1.81
CA ILE A 52 10.48 2.11 -1.59
C ILE A 52 10.28 1.24 -0.35
N ASN A 53 9.78 1.84 0.73
CA ASN A 53 9.53 1.14 1.99
C ASN A 53 8.11 0.57 2.04
N CYS A 54 7.91 -0.68 1.62
CA CYS A 54 6.63 -1.38 1.74
C CYS A 54 6.52 -2.23 3.03
N ILE A 55 7.46 -2.08 3.98
CA ILE A 55 7.41 -2.81 5.26
C ILE A 55 6.46 -2.09 6.21
N ALA A 56 5.48 -2.81 6.75
CA ALA A 56 4.63 -2.37 7.84
C ALA A 56 4.11 -3.56 8.66
N ILE A 57 3.90 -3.35 9.95
CA ILE A 57 3.19 -4.26 10.84
C ILE A 57 1.78 -3.72 11.02
N THR A 58 0.79 -4.46 10.54
CA THR A 58 -0.64 -4.08 10.58
C THR A 58 -1.39 -4.74 11.74
N VAL A 59 -0.89 -5.87 12.24
CA VAL A 59 -1.44 -6.54 13.41
C VAL A 59 -0.86 -5.89 14.68
N PRO A 60 -1.67 -5.58 15.70
CA PRO A 60 -1.20 -5.01 16.95
C PRO A 60 -0.26 -5.99 17.70
N ASP A 61 1.01 -5.89 17.43
CA ASP A 61 2.10 -6.59 18.11
C ASP A 61 2.96 -5.50 18.78
N LYS A 62 2.85 -5.41 20.10
CA LYS A 62 3.50 -4.33 20.87
C LYS A 62 5.02 -4.33 20.69
N ASP A 63 5.61 -5.49 20.47
CA ASP A 63 7.06 -5.64 20.35
C ASP A 63 7.57 -5.25 18.96
N LYS A 64 6.71 -5.35 17.94
CA LYS A 64 7.10 -5.13 16.54
C LYS A 64 6.52 -3.87 15.92
N ILE A 65 5.47 -3.30 16.50
CA ILE A 65 4.76 -2.16 15.89
C ILE A 65 5.66 -0.93 15.69
N ASN A 66 6.70 -0.79 16.50
CA ASN A 66 7.68 0.30 16.39
C ASN A 66 8.39 0.33 15.04
N ILE A 67 8.45 -0.80 14.31
CA ILE A 67 9.02 -0.85 12.95
C ILE A 67 8.36 0.18 12.04
N ASN A 68 7.05 0.41 12.19
CA ASN A 68 6.30 1.36 11.37
C ASN A 68 6.79 2.80 11.48
N PHE A 69 7.50 3.12 12.55
CA PHE A 69 8.01 4.44 12.85
C PHE A 69 9.54 4.48 12.81
N GLU A 70 10.24 3.50 13.39
CA GLU A 70 11.70 3.48 13.45
C GLU A 70 12.35 3.32 12.08
N LEU A 71 11.80 2.40 11.26
CA LEU A 71 12.38 2.12 9.94
C LEU A 71 12.33 3.32 8.99
N PRO A 72 11.20 4.04 8.76
CA PRO A 72 11.20 5.20 7.88
C PRO A 72 12.14 6.31 8.35
N ILE A 73 12.28 6.54 9.66
CA ILE A 73 13.25 7.49 10.21
C ILE A 73 14.69 7.04 9.90
N TYR A 74 14.99 5.76 10.17
CA TYR A 74 16.31 5.22 9.88
C TYR A 74 16.68 5.36 8.39
N LEU A 75 15.75 5.08 7.48
CA LEU A 75 16.01 5.20 6.04
C LEU A 75 16.34 6.66 5.66
N ASP A 76 15.55 7.62 6.12
CA ASP A 76 15.76 9.04 5.78
C ASP A 76 17.06 9.60 6.40
N THR A 77 17.42 9.13 7.60
CA THR A 77 18.63 9.64 8.30
C THR A 77 19.93 8.98 7.86
N ASN A 78 19.89 7.75 7.34
CA ASN A 78 21.08 6.96 7.03
C ASN A 78 21.32 6.75 5.51
N THR A 79 20.50 7.36 4.66
CA THR A 79 20.69 7.32 3.20
C THR A 79 20.49 8.69 2.58
N SER A 80 21.09 8.90 1.41
CA SER A 80 20.83 10.08 0.56
C SER A 80 19.83 9.80 -0.56
N CYS A 81 19.27 8.59 -0.63
CA CYS A 81 18.31 8.20 -1.65
C CYS A 81 16.97 8.93 -1.46
N LYS A 82 16.25 9.13 -2.55
CA LYS A 82 14.82 9.44 -2.48
C LYS A 82 14.08 8.27 -1.82
N ILE A 83 13.13 8.55 -0.94
CA ILE A 83 12.39 7.51 -0.22
C ILE A 83 10.90 7.70 -0.45
N VAL A 84 10.20 6.61 -0.79
CA VAL A 84 8.74 6.57 -0.85
C VAL A 84 8.22 5.74 0.32
N HIS A 85 7.34 6.36 1.14
CA HIS A 85 6.73 5.73 2.30
C HIS A 85 5.19 5.70 2.16
N PRO A 86 4.52 4.53 2.30
CA PRO A 86 3.08 4.46 2.28
C PRO A 86 2.48 5.03 3.57
N GLY A 87 1.72 6.11 3.47
CA GLY A 87 0.82 6.59 4.52
C GLY A 87 -0.48 5.78 4.56
N THR A 88 -1.33 6.04 5.55
CA THR A 88 -2.62 5.34 5.70
C THR A 88 -3.77 6.32 6.00
N ASP A 89 -4.99 5.90 5.73
CA ASP A 89 -6.24 6.56 6.13
C ASP A 89 -6.49 6.49 7.65
N ASN A 90 -5.76 5.60 8.34
CA ASN A 90 -6.01 5.23 9.73
C ASN A 90 -5.23 6.07 10.76
N GLU A 91 -4.47 7.08 10.34
CA GLU A 91 -3.57 7.82 11.24
C GLU A 91 -4.29 8.64 12.32
N ASN A 92 -5.55 8.99 12.08
CA ASN A 92 -6.38 9.73 13.04
C ASN A 92 -7.22 8.81 13.95
N GLU A 93 -7.11 7.49 13.78
CA GLU A 93 -7.83 6.52 14.59
C GLU A 93 -7.10 6.21 15.91
N MET A 94 -7.81 5.59 16.84
CA MET A 94 -7.19 5.08 18.05
C MET A 94 -6.52 3.73 17.81
N GLY A 95 -5.41 3.48 18.51
CA GLY A 95 -4.72 2.19 18.51
C GLY A 95 -3.25 2.26 18.10
N LEU A 96 -2.52 1.19 18.40
CA LEU A 96 -1.07 1.13 18.24
C LEU A 96 -0.63 1.32 16.78
N TYR A 97 -1.37 0.73 15.84
CA TYR A 97 -1.06 0.86 14.40
C TYR A 97 -1.21 2.32 13.96
N ALA A 98 -2.36 2.94 14.25
CA ALA A 98 -2.62 4.33 13.91
C ALA A 98 -1.55 5.25 14.50
N ALA A 99 -1.28 5.11 15.80
CA ALA A 99 -0.27 5.90 16.49
C ALA A 99 1.14 5.74 15.89
N SER A 100 1.54 4.50 15.54
CA SER A 100 2.86 4.25 14.94
C SER A 100 3.00 4.87 13.56
N LYS A 101 1.96 4.81 12.72
CA LYS A 101 1.95 5.40 11.38
C LYS A 101 1.88 6.93 11.45
N SER A 102 1.03 7.49 12.34
CA SER A 102 0.94 8.92 12.58
C SER A 102 2.29 9.51 13.03
N LYS A 103 2.97 8.84 13.98
CA LYS A 103 4.29 9.26 14.46
C LYS A 103 5.33 9.29 13.32
N ALA A 104 5.33 8.29 12.44
CA ALA A 104 6.20 8.26 11.26
C ALA A 104 5.90 9.42 10.30
N SER A 105 4.63 9.63 9.97
CA SER A 105 4.20 10.70 9.07
C SER A 105 4.55 12.08 9.62
N LEU A 106 4.29 12.34 10.90
CA LEU A 106 4.64 13.61 11.55
C LEU A 106 6.15 13.87 11.51
N TRP A 107 6.96 12.86 11.82
CA TRP A 107 8.41 13.01 11.74
C TRP A 107 8.87 13.28 10.31
N ILE A 108 8.37 12.51 9.32
CA ILE A 108 8.72 12.72 7.91
C ILE A 108 8.37 14.15 7.47
N LEU A 109 7.19 14.65 7.82
CA LEU A 109 6.73 15.96 7.40
C LEU A 109 7.57 17.10 7.99
N ASN A 110 7.98 16.99 9.25
CA ASN A 110 8.70 18.02 9.97
C ASN A 110 10.23 17.95 9.77
N GLU A 111 10.81 16.75 9.84
CA GLU A 111 12.24 16.52 9.92
C GLU A 111 12.82 15.79 8.68
N GLY A 112 12.03 14.95 8.03
CA GLY A 112 12.50 14.13 6.90
C GLY A 112 12.98 15.00 5.74
N LYS A 113 14.07 14.61 5.10
CA LYS A 113 14.71 15.36 4.01
C LYS A 113 14.39 14.78 2.64
N ASN A 114 14.42 13.45 2.56
CA ASN A 114 14.40 12.71 1.30
C ASN A 114 13.13 11.88 1.10
N THR A 115 12.20 11.86 2.07
CA THR A 115 11.02 10.99 2.07
C THR A 115 9.78 11.73 1.59
N LYS A 116 9.06 11.10 0.65
CA LYS A 116 7.67 11.46 0.31
C LYS A 116 6.70 10.37 0.72
N ILE A 117 5.52 10.80 1.16
CA ILE A 117 4.43 9.94 1.59
C ILE A 117 3.42 9.83 0.45
N ILE A 118 3.05 8.59 0.09
CA ILE A 118 1.85 8.29 -0.70
C ILE A 118 0.80 7.78 0.27
N ARG A 119 -0.20 8.59 0.55
CA ARG A 119 -1.24 8.32 1.55
C ARG A 119 -2.47 7.71 0.92
N SER A 120 -2.82 6.50 1.34
CA SER A 120 -4.04 5.81 0.93
C SER A 120 -4.35 4.64 1.86
N SER A 121 -5.59 4.19 1.89
CA SER A 121 -5.92 2.81 2.22
C SER A 121 -5.74 1.94 0.97
N ILE A 122 -5.27 0.72 1.12
CA ILE A 122 -4.96 -0.14 -0.03
C ILE A 122 -5.67 -1.48 0.04
N ILE A 123 -6.08 -1.98 -1.14
CA ILE A 123 -6.60 -3.35 -1.32
C ILE A 123 -5.90 -4.03 -2.49
N GLY A 124 -5.73 -5.32 -2.43
CA GLY A 124 -5.14 -6.08 -3.54
C GLY A 124 -4.86 -7.54 -3.20
N PRO A 125 -4.28 -8.27 -4.16
CA PRO A 125 -3.88 -9.65 -3.95
C PRO A 125 -2.86 -9.78 -2.85
N GLU A 126 -2.95 -10.88 -2.12
CA GLU A 126 -2.05 -11.19 -1.02
C GLU A 126 -1.37 -12.53 -1.20
N LEU A 127 -0.09 -12.56 -0.86
CA LEU A 127 0.71 -13.77 -0.81
C LEU A 127 0.68 -14.44 0.58
N THR A 128 0.01 -13.82 1.56
CA THR A 128 -0.01 -14.27 2.96
C THR A 128 -1.24 -15.13 3.28
N PRO A 129 -1.14 -16.05 4.27
CA PRO A 129 -2.26 -16.94 4.64
C PRO A 129 -3.46 -16.22 5.27
N LYS A 130 -3.28 -15.01 5.84
CA LYS A 130 -4.36 -14.24 6.46
C LYS A 130 -4.93 -13.26 5.44
N PRO A 131 -6.15 -13.49 4.92
CA PRO A 131 -6.74 -12.62 3.93
C PRO A 131 -7.18 -11.29 4.55
N TYR A 132 -6.72 -10.18 3.97
CA TYR A 132 -7.34 -8.88 4.17
C TYR A 132 -8.61 -8.77 3.30
N LEU A 133 -9.22 -7.61 3.25
CA LEU A 133 -10.55 -7.43 2.70
C LEU A 133 -10.71 -7.98 1.27
N PHE A 134 -9.75 -7.73 0.38
CA PHE A 134 -9.84 -8.16 -1.03
C PHE A 134 -9.86 -9.69 -1.16
N GLU A 135 -8.90 -10.37 -0.56
CA GLU A 135 -8.83 -11.83 -0.58
C GLU A 135 -9.94 -12.49 0.26
N TYR A 136 -10.37 -11.83 1.34
CA TYR A 136 -11.52 -12.28 2.13
C TYR A 136 -12.79 -12.30 1.25
N ILE A 137 -13.07 -11.24 0.50
CA ILE A 137 -14.20 -11.18 -0.43
C ILE A 137 -14.06 -12.28 -1.49
N LYS A 138 -12.90 -12.42 -2.11
CA LYS A 138 -12.67 -13.41 -3.18
C LYS A 138 -12.83 -14.87 -2.75
N LYS A 139 -12.50 -15.19 -1.51
CA LYS A 139 -12.49 -16.57 -0.99
C LYS A 139 -13.76 -16.95 -0.24
N SER A 140 -14.64 -16.00 0.05
CA SER A 140 -15.87 -16.25 0.81
C SER A 140 -17.02 -16.65 -0.12
N LYS A 141 -17.93 -17.48 0.39
CA LYS A 141 -19.24 -17.72 -0.25
C LYS A 141 -20.28 -16.70 0.17
N GLU A 142 -20.12 -16.16 1.37
CA GLU A 142 -21.01 -15.16 1.95
C GLU A 142 -20.18 -14.21 2.84
N ILE A 143 -20.50 -12.92 2.79
CA ILE A 143 -19.91 -11.90 3.67
C ILE A 143 -20.97 -10.92 4.16
N SER A 144 -20.78 -10.42 5.38
CA SER A 144 -21.58 -9.35 5.95
C SER A 144 -20.72 -8.10 6.12
N LEU A 145 -21.15 -6.98 5.53
CA LEU A 145 -20.42 -5.71 5.55
C LEU A 145 -21.36 -4.54 5.86
N SER A 146 -20.84 -3.55 6.57
CA SER A 146 -21.62 -2.36 6.92
C SER A 146 -21.77 -1.40 5.75
N ASN A 147 -23.03 -0.91 5.54
CA ASN A 147 -23.32 0.18 4.63
C ASN A 147 -22.76 1.53 5.08
N TYR A 148 -22.43 1.66 6.37
CA TYR A 148 -21.94 2.90 6.98
C TYR A 148 -20.41 2.90 7.20
N ALA A 149 -19.73 1.83 6.81
CA ALA A 149 -18.29 1.77 6.82
C ALA A 149 -17.74 2.35 5.51
N LEU A 150 -17.45 3.65 5.50
CA LEU A 150 -17.01 4.39 4.32
C LEU A 150 -15.49 4.28 4.09
N TRP A 151 -15.10 4.23 2.83
CA TRP A 151 -13.73 4.03 2.38
C TRP A 151 -13.51 4.64 0.99
N ASN A 152 -12.32 5.18 0.71
CA ASN A 152 -11.91 5.71 -0.60
C ASN A 152 -10.44 5.43 -0.94
N GLY A 153 -9.94 4.28 -0.56
CA GLY A 153 -8.58 3.89 -0.87
C GLY A 153 -8.34 3.54 -2.35
N CYS A 154 -7.28 2.81 -2.63
CA CYS A 154 -6.92 2.39 -3.98
C CYS A 154 -6.50 0.92 -4.04
N THR A 155 -6.38 0.39 -5.28
CA THR A 155 -5.74 -0.91 -5.48
C THR A 155 -4.22 -0.81 -5.30
N THR A 156 -3.58 -1.91 -4.90
CA THR A 156 -2.11 -1.99 -4.81
C THR A 156 -1.44 -1.72 -6.16
N LEU A 157 -2.09 -2.06 -7.28
CA LEU A 157 -1.59 -1.75 -8.62
C LEU A 157 -1.64 -0.25 -8.91
N TYR A 158 -2.74 0.43 -8.57
CA TYR A 158 -2.84 1.87 -8.75
C TYR A 158 -1.78 2.60 -7.91
N TRP A 159 -1.57 2.15 -6.66
CA TRP A 159 -0.49 2.66 -5.82
C TRP A 159 0.89 2.48 -6.47
N ALA A 160 1.18 1.31 -7.04
CA ALA A 160 2.46 1.03 -7.70
C ALA A 160 2.67 1.91 -8.96
N LYS A 161 1.62 2.09 -9.77
CA LYS A 161 1.63 2.99 -10.94
C LYS A 161 1.90 4.43 -10.53
N PHE A 162 1.17 4.91 -9.52
CA PHE A 162 1.36 6.25 -8.99
C PHE A 162 2.75 6.45 -8.38
N CYS A 163 3.27 5.43 -7.69
CA CYS A 163 4.64 5.47 -7.16
C CYS A 163 5.67 5.68 -8.27
N LEU A 164 5.55 4.95 -9.38
CA LEU A 164 6.46 5.13 -10.53
C LEU A 164 6.33 6.52 -11.16
N ASP A 165 5.11 7.04 -11.30
CA ASP A 165 4.89 8.42 -11.80
C ASP A 165 5.49 9.45 -10.85
N LEU A 166 5.30 9.31 -9.53
CA LEU A 166 5.91 10.17 -8.52
C LEU A 166 7.44 10.15 -8.62
N LEU A 167 8.04 8.99 -8.83
CA LEU A 167 9.49 8.87 -8.96
C LEU A 167 10.03 9.57 -10.21
N ASN A 168 9.32 9.46 -11.33
CA ASN A 168 9.69 10.09 -12.60
C ASN A 168 9.47 11.61 -12.57
N ASN A 169 8.59 12.09 -11.71
CA ASN A 169 8.19 13.50 -11.60
C ASN A 169 8.36 14.04 -10.18
N TRP A 170 9.39 13.64 -9.46
CA TRP A 170 9.59 13.86 -8.03
C TRP A 170 9.23 15.28 -7.57
N ASP A 171 9.75 16.29 -8.24
CA ASP A 171 9.61 17.69 -7.80
C ASP A 171 8.21 18.29 -8.04
N LYS A 172 7.37 17.61 -8.85
CA LYS A 172 5.97 18.01 -9.07
C LYS A 172 5.04 17.65 -7.93
N PHE A 173 5.39 16.63 -7.13
CA PHE A 173 4.55 16.11 -6.07
C PHE A 173 4.89 16.71 -4.71
N LYS A 174 3.87 16.89 -3.89
CA LYS A 174 4.03 17.32 -2.49
C LYS A 174 4.70 16.22 -1.66
N LYS A 175 5.21 16.60 -0.50
CA LYS A 175 5.82 15.67 0.47
C LYS A 175 4.83 14.62 1.01
N ASP A 176 3.56 14.98 1.11
CA ASP A 176 2.44 14.08 1.43
C ASP A 176 1.38 14.20 0.32
N THR A 177 1.19 13.15 -0.43
CA THR A 177 0.24 13.10 -1.55
C THR A 177 -0.82 12.05 -1.29
N ILE A 178 -2.08 12.47 -1.25
CA ILE A 178 -3.23 11.58 -1.10
C ILE A 178 -3.63 11.05 -2.47
N ILE A 179 -3.82 9.73 -2.56
CA ILE A 179 -4.38 9.04 -3.71
C ILE A 179 -5.54 8.14 -3.28
N GLY A 180 -6.45 7.82 -4.18
CA GLY A 180 -7.56 6.94 -3.81
C GLY A 180 -8.63 6.81 -4.88
N SER A 181 -9.87 6.69 -4.42
CA SER A 181 -11.07 6.59 -5.24
C SER A 181 -12.17 7.51 -4.70
N ASP A 182 -13.37 7.38 -5.25
CA ASP A 182 -14.57 7.96 -4.68
C ASP A 182 -14.86 7.33 -3.31
N CYS A 183 -15.45 8.14 -2.41
CA CYS A 183 -15.88 7.64 -1.11
C CYS A 183 -17.11 6.75 -1.27
N LEU A 184 -17.01 5.49 -0.85
CA LEU A 184 -18.06 4.48 -0.99
C LEU A 184 -18.10 3.56 0.24
N SER A 185 -19.21 2.86 0.42
CA SER A 185 -19.33 1.89 1.50
C SER A 185 -18.57 0.60 1.19
N LYS A 186 -18.17 -0.14 2.22
CA LYS A 186 -17.55 -1.47 2.04
C LYS A 186 -18.48 -2.45 1.32
N VAL A 187 -19.79 -2.28 1.43
CA VAL A 187 -20.77 -3.07 0.69
C VAL A 187 -20.68 -2.77 -0.81
N GLN A 188 -20.64 -1.49 -1.21
CA GLN A 188 -20.45 -1.10 -2.60
C GLN A 188 -19.11 -1.61 -3.15
N LEU A 189 -18.04 -1.49 -2.38
CA LEU A 189 -16.73 -2.03 -2.75
C LEU A 189 -16.80 -3.55 -2.99
N ALA A 190 -17.50 -4.29 -2.13
CA ALA A 190 -17.66 -5.74 -2.31
C ALA A 190 -18.45 -6.09 -3.58
N TYR A 191 -19.49 -5.35 -3.92
CA TYR A 191 -20.21 -5.53 -5.19
C TYR A 191 -19.29 -5.25 -6.39
N PHE A 192 -18.51 -4.17 -6.38
CA PHE A 192 -17.59 -3.88 -7.48
C PHE A 192 -16.52 -4.98 -7.66
N ILE A 193 -15.98 -5.52 -6.54
CA ILE A 193 -15.05 -6.65 -6.60
C ILE A 193 -15.76 -7.90 -7.14
N LYS A 194 -16.97 -8.22 -6.64
CA LYS A 194 -17.79 -9.34 -7.11
C LYS A 194 -17.98 -9.27 -8.61
N ASP A 195 -18.49 -8.15 -9.12
CA ASP A 195 -18.83 -7.98 -10.53
C ASP A 195 -17.57 -8.00 -11.42
N THR A 196 -16.51 -7.30 -11.01
CA THR A 196 -15.26 -7.24 -11.76
C THR A 196 -14.61 -8.62 -11.89
N PHE A 197 -14.59 -9.42 -10.82
CA PHE A 197 -13.91 -10.71 -10.79
C PHE A 197 -14.85 -11.90 -11.07
N ASN A 198 -16.13 -11.65 -11.39
CA ASN A 198 -17.18 -12.66 -11.65
C ASN A 198 -17.26 -13.69 -10.49
N LEU A 199 -17.38 -13.19 -9.26
CA LEU A 199 -17.40 -14.04 -8.06
C LEU A 199 -18.83 -14.51 -7.75
N ASP A 200 -18.98 -15.79 -7.43
CA ASP A 200 -20.21 -16.34 -6.86
C ASP A 200 -20.22 -16.19 -5.34
N ILE A 201 -20.58 -14.98 -4.89
CA ILE A 201 -20.59 -14.62 -3.46
C ILE A 201 -21.89 -13.88 -3.13
N VAL A 202 -22.42 -14.14 -1.94
CA VAL A 202 -23.56 -13.42 -1.35
C VAL A 202 -23.02 -12.30 -0.48
N VAL A 203 -23.36 -11.04 -0.79
CA VAL A 203 -23.03 -9.87 0.03
C VAL A 203 -24.25 -9.48 0.85
N LYS A 204 -24.15 -9.53 2.18
CA LYS A 204 -25.22 -9.14 3.13
C LYS A 204 -24.90 -7.77 3.72
N PRO A 205 -25.65 -6.73 3.36
CA PRO A 205 -25.51 -5.42 3.99
C PRO A 205 -25.93 -5.48 5.47
N THR A 206 -25.13 -4.86 6.35
CA THR A 206 -25.47 -4.65 7.76
C THR A 206 -25.57 -3.15 8.06
N GLN A 207 -26.23 -2.82 9.17
CA GLN A 207 -26.39 -1.43 9.63
C GLN A 207 -25.60 -1.15 10.92
N ASP A 208 -24.67 -2.02 11.24
CA ASP A 208 -23.76 -1.88 12.37
C ASP A 208 -22.61 -0.92 12.07
N LYS A 209 -21.94 -0.49 13.11
CA LYS A 209 -20.73 0.33 13.16
C LYS A 209 -20.46 1.25 11.95
N ALA A 210 -21.00 2.47 12.06
CA ALA A 210 -20.61 3.56 11.17
C ALA A 210 -19.16 4.01 11.47
N PHE A 211 -18.33 4.06 10.45
CA PHE A 211 -17.05 4.79 10.49
C PHE A 211 -16.76 5.37 9.12
N ASN A 212 -16.15 6.54 9.10
CA ASN A 212 -15.75 7.20 7.86
C ASN A 212 -14.23 7.29 7.80
N ARG A 213 -13.64 6.52 6.90
CA ARG A 213 -12.20 6.52 6.61
C ARG A 213 -11.88 7.14 5.25
N CYS A 214 -12.83 7.89 4.69
CA CYS A 214 -12.55 8.60 3.46
C CYS A 214 -11.58 9.74 3.72
N LEU A 215 -10.40 9.65 3.12
CA LEU A 215 -9.47 10.76 3.01
C LEU A 215 -10.05 11.86 2.12
N LYS A 216 -9.52 13.08 2.27
CA LYS A 216 -9.90 14.18 1.38
C LYS A 216 -9.62 13.78 -0.07
N GLN A 217 -10.63 13.91 -0.92
CA GLN A 217 -10.47 13.63 -2.35
C GLN A 217 -9.38 14.53 -2.96
N SER A 218 -8.58 13.97 -3.83
CA SER A 218 -7.48 14.65 -4.50
C SER A 218 -7.61 14.55 -6.02
N ASN A 219 -6.82 15.34 -6.75
CA ASN A 219 -6.73 15.24 -8.21
C ASN A 219 -6.15 13.89 -8.69
N TYR A 220 -5.69 13.06 -7.77
CA TYR A 220 -5.15 11.71 -8.00
C TYR A 220 -6.12 10.62 -7.54
N SER A 221 -7.42 10.94 -7.47
CA SER A 221 -8.46 9.96 -7.21
C SER A 221 -9.03 9.45 -8.53
N VAL A 222 -9.06 8.13 -8.68
CA VAL A 222 -9.60 7.41 -9.85
C VAL A 222 -10.72 6.48 -9.37
N PRO A 223 -11.86 6.37 -10.07
CA PRO A 223 -12.94 5.50 -9.66
C PRO A 223 -12.45 4.07 -9.38
N ILE A 224 -12.93 3.47 -8.28
CA ILE A 224 -12.43 2.16 -7.86
C ILE A 224 -12.73 1.06 -8.88
N GLN A 225 -13.81 1.20 -9.64
CA GLN A 225 -14.18 0.25 -10.71
C GLN A 225 -13.11 0.20 -11.80
N GLU A 226 -12.60 1.35 -12.23
CA GLU A 226 -11.52 1.43 -13.23
C GLU A 226 -10.24 0.80 -12.68
N GLN A 227 -9.91 1.08 -11.43
CA GLN A 227 -8.73 0.49 -10.77
C GLN A 227 -8.86 -1.05 -10.63
N LEU A 228 -10.05 -1.58 -10.37
CA LEU A 228 -10.30 -3.02 -10.24
C LEU A 228 -10.22 -3.73 -11.60
N ILE A 229 -10.75 -3.12 -12.67
CA ILE A 229 -10.63 -3.64 -14.04
C ILE A 229 -9.15 -3.71 -14.44
N ASP A 230 -8.41 -2.64 -14.17
CA ASP A 230 -6.99 -2.56 -14.46
C ASP A 230 -6.18 -3.62 -13.67
N LEU A 231 -6.49 -3.79 -12.37
CA LEU A 231 -5.90 -4.84 -11.54
C LEU A 231 -6.18 -6.24 -12.08
N LYS A 232 -7.43 -6.53 -12.48
CA LYS A 232 -7.82 -7.81 -13.06
C LYS A 232 -7.03 -8.12 -14.34
N ASN A 233 -6.91 -7.15 -15.23
CA ASN A 233 -6.17 -7.28 -16.48
C ASN A 233 -4.67 -7.52 -16.20
N PHE A 234 -4.07 -6.78 -15.30
CA PHE A 234 -2.67 -6.94 -14.90
C PHE A 234 -2.40 -8.36 -14.35
N ILE A 235 -3.23 -8.84 -13.43
CA ILE A 235 -3.11 -10.18 -12.84
C ILE A 235 -3.24 -11.26 -13.94
N TYR A 236 -4.16 -11.09 -14.88
CA TYR A 236 -4.37 -12.05 -15.96
C TYR A 236 -3.14 -12.17 -16.86
N ILE A 237 -2.57 -11.05 -17.30
CA ILE A 237 -1.36 -11.00 -18.12
C ILE A 237 -0.16 -11.58 -17.36
N TYR A 238 -0.01 -11.19 -16.10
CA TYR A 238 1.08 -11.66 -15.26
C TYR A 238 1.07 -13.19 -15.08
N ASN A 239 -0.11 -13.78 -14.85
CA ASN A 239 -0.24 -15.22 -14.71
C ASN A 239 0.08 -15.97 -16.03
N GLN A 240 -0.31 -15.43 -17.16
CA GLN A 240 0.03 -16.04 -18.46
C GLN A 240 1.54 -16.05 -18.75
N ASN A 241 2.24 -14.98 -18.35
CA ASN A 241 3.68 -14.86 -18.59
C ASN A 241 4.54 -15.71 -17.63
N ASN A 242 4.00 -16.13 -16.48
CA ASN A 242 4.73 -16.94 -15.49
C ASN A 242 4.33 -18.43 -15.48
N THR A 243 3.39 -18.85 -16.34
CA THR A 243 3.00 -20.26 -16.55
C THR A 243 3.72 -20.90 -17.73
N LYS A 244 4.64 -20.21 -18.36
CA LYS A 244 5.59 -20.71 -19.37
C LYS A 244 6.96 -20.92 -18.74
#